data_3b1e87ecd0110bef48e4ea8e62818f11
#
_entry.id   3b1e87ecd0110bef48e4ea8e62818f11
#
_cell.length_a   1.000
_cell.length_b   1.000
_cell.length_c   1.000
_cell.angle_alpha   90.00
_cell.angle_beta   90.00
_cell.angle_gamma   90.00
#
_symmetry.space_group_name_H-M   'P 1'
#
loop_
_entity.id
_entity.type
_entity.pdbx_description
1 polymer ?
#
loop_
_entity_poly.entity_id
_entity_poly.type
_entity_poly.pdbx_seq_one_letter_code
_entity_poly.pdbx_strand_id
1 'polypeptide(L)'
;MGLFTRRKPKVDHAARIAELDEANRASRSPERDRELLRLRHRAGAEAVKQAPARPELATPAPASPARGAESKCPEITPDELTPELLRAAILEAGCLLVRDLMDDEAALGFADGIERSFATRIALRENGGADGDGFYEEFVPDDPYAIHKRDWIEEGGGVLAVDSPRLFNDMLGAFDEAGLPAVIEGYLGEAPLVSADKCTLRKATPDVTGAWHQDGAFMGDVRALNVWLSLSRCGDEAPGMDLVPTRLDEFVPMGTEGTWLETQVSDAVAEDAAGEIGIVRPIFNPGDALLFDDKFLHQTGSDPSMPKPRYAIESWFFGRSAFPEIYVPLAA
;
A
#
# COMPACT_ATOMS: atom_id res chain seq x y z
N MET A 1 48.15 2.74 -26.56
CA MET A 1 47.33 1.51 -26.58
C MET A 1 46.14 1.75 -25.66
N GLY A 2 45.05 2.26 -26.21
CA GLY A 2 43.87 2.68 -25.42
C GLY A 2 42.98 1.45 -25.14
N LEU A 3 42.80 1.12 -23.88
CA LEU A 3 41.81 0.15 -23.45
C LEU A 3 40.42 0.72 -23.70
N PHE A 4 39.76 0.30 -24.77
CA PHE A 4 38.33 0.44 -24.95
C PHE A 4 37.60 -0.46 -23.93
N THR A 5 37.26 0.07 -22.78
CA THR A 5 36.30 -0.60 -21.91
C THR A 5 34.94 -0.63 -22.63
N ARG A 6 34.58 -1.77 -23.20
CA ARG A 6 33.22 -2.03 -23.68
C ARG A 6 32.26 -1.80 -22.51
N ARG A 7 31.51 -0.68 -22.50
CA ARG A 7 30.34 -0.52 -21.64
C ARG A 7 29.42 -1.71 -21.92
N LYS A 8 29.12 -2.50 -20.91
CA LYS A 8 28.05 -3.49 -21.02
C LYS A 8 26.78 -2.76 -21.47
N PRO A 9 26.00 -3.32 -22.41
CA PRO A 9 24.74 -2.71 -22.80
C PRO A 9 23.90 -2.51 -21.52
N LYS A 10 23.30 -1.32 -21.38
CA LYS A 10 22.38 -1.02 -20.28
C LYS A 10 21.20 -1.98 -20.42
N VAL A 11 20.93 -2.77 -19.38
CA VAL A 11 19.77 -3.66 -19.38
C VAL A 11 18.52 -2.78 -19.33
N ASP A 12 17.66 -2.95 -20.28
CA ASP A 12 16.33 -2.32 -20.26
C ASP A 12 15.41 -3.16 -19.36
N HIS A 13 15.37 -2.79 -18.08
CA HIS A 13 14.54 -3.50 -17.10
C HIS A 13 13.06 -3.41 -17.44
N ALA A 14 12.57 -2.26 -17.95
CA ALA A 14 11.16 -2.07 -18.26
C ALA A 14 10.70 -3.00 -19.39
N ALA A 15 11.48 -3.09 -20.49
CA ALA A 15 11.16 -4.02 -21.58
C ALA A 15 11.15 -5.48 -21.12
N ARG A 16 12.09 -5.87 -20.25
CA ARG A 16 12.14 -7.25 -19.73
C ARG A 16 11.01 -7.54 -18.76
N ILE A 17 10.62 -6.58 -17.92
CA ILE A 17 9.45 -6.70 -17.02
C ILE A 17 8.20 -6.92 -17.88
N ALA A 18 7.94 -6.09 -18.88
CA ALA A 18 6.78 -6.21 -19.75
C ALA A 18 6.71 -7.57 -20.48
N GLU A 19 7.85 -8.07 -20.97
CA GLU A 19 7.94 -9.40 -21.59
C GLU A 19 7.56 -10.52 -20.62
N LEU A 20 8.06 -10.45 -19.37
CA LEU A 20 7.78 -11.47 -18.36
C LEU A 20 6.35 -11.38 -17.83
N ASP A 21 5.79 -10.18 -17.67
CA ASP A 21 4.39 -10.00 -17.28
C ASP A 21 3.44 -10.60 -18.33
N GLU A 22 3.72 -10.38 -19.63
CA GLU A 22 2.95 -11.01 -20.71
C GLU A 22 3.09 -12.54 -20.71
N ALA A 23 4.31 -13.05 -20.56
CA ALA A 23 4.55 -14.48 -20.47
C ALA A 23 3.89 -15.12 -19.25
N ASN A 24 3.82 -14.41 -18.12
CA ASN A 24 3.19 -14.87 -16.90
C ASN A 24 1.66 -14.88 -17.00
N ARG A 25 1.06 -13.90 -17.69
CA ARG A 25 -0.36 -13.89 -18.03
C ARG A 25 -0.75 -15.08 -18.91
N ALA A 26 0.09 -15.44 -19.89
CA ALA A 26 -0.17 -16.58 -20.77
C ALA A 26 0.00 -17.93 -20.06
N SER A 27 1.00 -18.06 -19.21
CA SER A 27 1.29 -19.30 -18.47
C SER A 27 2.14 -18.98 -17.24
N ARG A 28 1.53 -18.99 -16.08
CA ARG A 28 2.18 -18.63 -14.83
C ARG A 28 3.34 -19.54 -14.46
N SER A 29 4.41 -18.96 -13.90
CA SER A 29 5.53 -19.71 -13.34
C SER A 29 6.06 -19.00 -12.08
N PRO A 30 6.23 -19.73 -10.96
CA PRO A 30 6.83 -19.15 -9.74
C PRO A 30 8.23 -18.58 -9.95
N GLU A 31 9.00 -19.16 -10.87
CA GLU A 31 10.33 -18.64 -11.24
C GLU A 31 10.24 -17.27 -11.91
N ARG A 32 9.22 -17.08 -12.78
CA ARG A 32 8.97 -15.77 -13.40
C ARG A 32 8.47 -14.74 -12.39
N ASP A 33 7.62 -15.13 -11.45
CA ASP A 33 7.18 -14.25 -10.37
C ASP A 33 8.38 -13.71 -9.57
N ARG A 34 9.34 -14.59 -9.24
CA ARG A 34 10.59 -14.20 -8.55
C ARG A 34 11.50 -13.33 -9.42
N GLU A 35 11.62 -13.65 -10.71
CA GLU A 35 12.42 -12.85 -11.65
C GLU A 35 11.84 -11.44 -11.81
N LEU A 36 10.51 -11.32 -11.97
CA LEU A 36 9.79 -10.04 -12.03
C LEU A 36 10.07 -9.19 -10.80
N LEU A 37 9.92 -9.75 -9.60
CA LEU A 37 10.15 -9.04 -8.35
C LEU A 37 11.59 -8.48 -8.27
N ARG A 38 12.60 -9.31 -8.61
CA ARG A 38 14.01 -8.87 -8.65
C ARG A 38 14.27 -7.79 -9.69
N LEU A 39 13.65 -7.89 -10.86
CA LEU A 39 13.79 -6.86 -11.90
C LEU A 39 13.12 -5.56 -11.50
N ARG A 40 11.93 -5.61 -10.91
CA ARG A 40 11.23 -4.43 -10.38
C ARG A 40 12.06 -3.75 -9.29
N HIS A 41 12.71 -4.51 -8.40
CA HIS A 41 13.62 -3.94 -7.40
C HIS A 41 14.82 -3.24 -8.08
N ARG A 42 15.50 -3.87 -9.04
CA ARG A 42 16.63 -3.26 -9.75
C ARG A 42 16.22 -1.99 -10.51
N ALA A 43 15.06 -2.02 -11.18
CA ALA A 43 14.50 -0.87 -11.86
C ALA A 43 14.17 0.27 -10.89
N GLY A 44 13.55 -0.04 -9.75
CA GLY A 44 13.25 0.91 -8.68
C GLY A 44 14.50 1.55 -8.09
N ALA A 45 15.51 0.72 -7.76
CA ALA A 45 16.80 1.21 -7.25
C ALA A 45 17.54 2.11 -8.27
N GLU A 46 17.43 1.81 -9.55
CA GLU A 46 17.97 2.67 -10.61
C GLU A 46 17.17 3.98 -10.72
N ALA A 47 15.84 3.92 -10.62
CA ALA A 47 14.98 5.09 -10.71
C ALA A 47 15.23 6.08 -9.54
N VAL A 48 15.43 5.59 -8.33
CA VAL A 48 15.80 6.43 -7.16
C VAL A 48 17.14 7.13 -7.41
N LYS A 49 18.17 6.42 -7.91
CA LYS A 49 19.48 7.00 -8.20
C LYS A 49 19.45 8.07 -9.30
N GLN A 50 18.46 8.03 -10.17
CA GLN A 50 18.28 8.94 -11.31
C GLN A 50 17.11 9.90 -11.08
N ALA A 51 16.61 10.01 -9.85
CA ALA A 51 15.47 10.84 -9.53
C ALA A 51 15.72 12.30 -9.91
N PRO A 52 14.75 12.98 -10.55
CA PRO A 52 14.81 14.41 -10.81
C PRO A 52 14.60 15.21 -9.51
N ALA A 53 14.68 16.53 -9.60
CA ALA A 53 14.15 17.36 -8.54
C ALA A 53 12.65 17.10 -8.36
N ARG A 54 12.18 17.17 -7.10
CA ARG A 54 10.75 16.98 -6.78
C ARG A 54 9.90 17.95 -7.59
N PRO A 55 8.91 17.47 -8.37
CA PRO A 55 8.06 18.33 -9.16
C PRO A 55 7.14 19.17 -8.26
N GLU A 56 6.82 20.39 -8.69
CA GLU A 56 5.72 21.15 -8.11
C GLU A 56 4.39 20.56 -8.59
N LEU A 57 3.41 20.49 -7.70
CA LEU A 57 2.09 20.00 -8.02
C LEU A 57 1.11 21.15 -8.16
N ALA A 58 0.35 21.16 -9.25
CA ALA A 58 -0.70 22.14 -9.46
C ALA A 58 -1.81 21.99 -8.39
N THR A 59 -2.41 23.12 -8.01
CA THR A 59 -3.65 23.09 -7.23
C THR A 59 -4.76 22.51 -8.09
N PRO A 60 -5.55 21.53 -7.60
CA PRO A 60 -6.63 20.94 -8.39
C PRO A 60 -7.70 21.97 -8.72
N ALA A 61 -8.20 21.95 -9.95
CA ALA A 61 -9.31 22.79 -10.38
C ALA A 61 -10.69 22.23 -9.97
N PRO A 62 -10.94 20.90 -10.01
CA PRO A 62 -12.20 20.35 -9.58
C PRO A 62 -12.41 20.49 -8.07
N ALA A 63 -13.68 20.62 -7.67
CA ALA A 63 -14.06 20.46 -6.27
C ALA A 63 -13.89 18.99 -5.85
N SER A 64 -13.68 18.77 -4.56
CA SER A 64 -13.73 17.42 -3.98
C SER A 64 -15.10 16.77 -4.25
N PRO A 65 -15.15 15.43 -4.41
CA PRO A 65 -16.40 14.70 -4.52
C PRO A 65 -17.32 14.90 -3.31
N ALA A 66 -18.60 14.60 -3.51
CA ALA A 66 -19.53 14.57 -2.39
C ALA A 66 -19.12 13.52 -1.36
N ARG A 67 -19.38 13.81 -0.09
CA ARG A 67 -19.13 12.86 0.98
C ARG A 67 -20.25 11.83 1.07
N GLY A 68 -19.91 10.58 1.25
CA GLY A 68 -20.86 9.54 1.57
C GLY A 68 -21.62 9.85 2.87
N ALA A 69 -22.91 9.54 2.90
CA ALA A 69 -23.76 9.85 4.06
C ALA A 69 -23.29 9.16 5.34
N GLU A 70 -22.81 7.94 5.23
CA GLU A 70 -22.35 7.11 6.35
C GLU A 70 -20.83 7.20 6.54
N SER A 71 -20.06 7.10 5.45
CA SER A 71 -18.59 7.15 5.50
C SER A 71 -18.02 8.50 5.89
N LYS A 72 -18.74 9.59 5.63
CA LYS A 72 -18.27 10.98 5.75
C LYS A 72 -17.01 11.30 4.94
N CYS A 73 -16.48 10.33 4.18
CA CYS A 73 -15.38 10.50 3.23
C CYS A 73 -15.88 10.97 1.87
N PRO A 74 -15.10 11.72 1.09
CA PRO A 74 -15.35 11.85 -0.34
C PRO A 74 -15.43 10.45 -0.96
N GLU A 75 -16.47 10.21 -1.78
CA GLU A 75 -16.82 8.87 -2.26
C GLU A 75 -17.13 8.92 -3.76
N ILE A 76 -16.56 8.00 -4.53
CA ILE A 76 -16.71 7.90 -5.99
C ILE A 76 -16.75 6.44 -6.45
N THR A 77 -17.07 6.23 -7.72
CA THR A 77 -16.88 4.98 -8.48
C THR A 77 -15.60 5.03 -9.32
N PRO A 78 -15.07 3.89 -9.81
CA PRO A 78 -13.77 3.84 -10.52
C PRO A 78 -13.73 4.68 -11.80
N ASP A 79 -14.84 4.80 -12.52
CA ASP A 79 -14.94 5.59 -13.74
C ASP A 79 -14.83 7.12 -13.52
N GLU A 80 -15.01 7.58 -12.28
CA GLU A 80 -14.82 8.98 -11.90
C GLU A 80 -13.38 9.27 -11.44
N LEU A 81 -12.56 8.25 -11.20
CA LEU A 81 -11.25 8.38 -10.59
C LEU A 81 -10.24 9.05 -11.54
N THR A 82 -9.83 10.26 -11.18
CA THR A 82 -8.75 11.01 -11.86
C THR A 82 -7.72 11.52 -10.86
N PRO A 83 -6.49 11.82 -11.31
CA PRO A 83 -5.46 12.39 -10.42
C PRO A 83 -5.90 13.70 -9.76
N GLU A 84 -6.60 14.56 -10.52
CA GLU A 84 -7.06 15.86 -10.05
C GLU A 84 -8.14 15.72 -8.97
N LEU A 85 -9.08 14.79 -9.18
CA LEU A 85 -10.17 14.54 -8.25
C LEU A 85 -9.68 13.85 -6.97
N LEU A 86 -8.77 12.88 -7.09
CA LEU A 86 -8.06 12.28 -5.96
C LEU A 86 -7.34 13.35 -5.14
N ARG A 87 -6.62 14.26 -5.82
CA ARG A 87 -5.90 15.34 -5.15
C ARG A 87 -6.83 16.30 -4.45
N ALA A 88 -7.97 16.67 -5.08
CA ALA A 88 -8.98 17.51 -4.45
C ALA A 88 -9.54 16.89 -3.18
N ALA A 89 -9.87 15.60 -3.21
CA ALA A 89 -10.40 14.85 -2.08
C ALA A 89 -9.38 14.79 -0.92
N ILE A 90 -8.11 14.47 -1.21
CA ILE A 90 -7.06 14.41 -0.19
C ILE A 90 -6.81 15.79 0.42
N LEU A 91 -6.80 16.87 -0.36
CA LEU A 91 -6.60 18.24 0.16
C LEU A 91 -7.80 18.75 0.97
N GLU A 92 -8.98 18.16 0.84
CA GLU A 92 -10.16 18.52 1.64
C GLU A 92 -10.36 17.62 2.83
N ALA A 93 -10.20 16.31 2.66
CA ALA A 93 -10.59 15.29 3.65
C ALA A 93 -9.46 14.36 4.10
N GLY A 94 -8.27 14.46 3.50
CA GLY A 94 -7.16 13.54 3.75
C GLY A 94 -7.28 12.21 3.01
N CYS A 95 -8.44 11.87 2.47
CA CYS A 95 -8.69 10.58 1.81
C CYS A 95 -9.72 10.67 0.68
N LEU A 96 -9.77 9.59 -0.11
CA LEU A 96 -10.81 9.32 -1.11
C LEU A 96 -11.22 7.84 -1.01
N LEU A 97 -12.51 7.57 -0.86
CA LEU A 97 -13.07 6.23 -0.90
C LEU A 97 -13.57 5.94 -2.33
N VAL A 98 -13.02 4.91 -2.94
CA VAL A 98 -13.42 4.41 -4.26
C VAL A 98 -14.18 3.11 -4.05
N ARG A 99 -15.47 3.10 -4.36
CA ARG A 99 -16.31 1.91 -4.28
C ARG A 99 -16.08 1.01 -5.47
N ASP A 100 -16.06 -0.29 -5.23
CA ASP A 100 -15.95 -1.30 -6.29
C ASP A 100 -14.74 -1.08 -7.23
N LEU A 101 -13.59 -0.66 -6.67
CA LEU A 101 -12.35 -0.49 -7.45
C LEU A 101 -11.90 -1.80 -8.10
N MET A 102 -12.22 -2.91 -7.48
CA MET A 102 -12.01 -4.28 -7.94
C MET A 102 -13.32 -5.06 -7.78
N ASP A 103 -13.58 -6.02 -8.64
CA ASP A 103 -14.73 -6.88 -8.45
C ASP A 103 -14.60 -7.82 -7.23
N ASP A 104 -15.74 -8.20 -6.65
CA ASP A 104 -15.81 -9.00 -5.42
C ASP A 104 -15.09 -10.35 -5.56
N GLU A 105 -15.19 -11.02 -6.71
CA GLU A 105 -14.57 -12.34 -6.93
C GLU A 105 -13.04 -12.22 -6.91
N ALA A 106 -12.49 -11.22 -7.59
CA ALA A 106 -11.06 -10.94 -7.57
C ALA A 106 -10.58 -10.58 -6.16
N ALA A 107 -11.29 -9.71 -5.44
CA ALA A 107 -10.96 -9.32 -4.08
C ALA A 107 -10.96 -10.52 -3.12
N LEU A 108 -11.98 -11.36 -3.17
CA LEU A 108 -12.05 -12.60 -2.37
C LEU A 108 -10.96 -13.60 -2.75
N GLY A 109 -10.59 -13.68 -4.05
CA GLY A 109 -9.47 -14.48 -4.52
C GLY A 109 -8.12 -14.05 -3.89
N PHE A 110 -7.90 -12.75 -3.70
CA PHE A 110 -6.75 -12.25 -2.94
C PHE A 110 -6.81 -12.63 -1.46
N ALA A 111 -7.99 -12.57 -0.82
CA ALA A 111 -8.15 -13.01 0.57
C ALA A 111 -7.75 -14.48 0.75
N ASP A 112 -8.20 -15.36 -0.15
CA ASP A 112 -7.79 -16.77 -0.18
C ASP A 112 -6.27 -16.92 -0.43
N GLY A 113 -5.71 -16.10 -1.30
CA GLY A 113 -4.27 -16.04 -1.54
C GLY A 113 -3.47 -15.67 -0.29
N ILE A 114 -3.96 -14.71 0.49
CA ILE A 114 -3.36 -14.30 1.78
C ILE A 114 -3.37 -15.48 2.75
N GLU A 115 -4.47 -16.21 2.90
CA GLU A 115 -4.53 -17.41 3.74
C GLU A 115 -3.49 -18.47 3.31
N ARG A 116 -3.33 -18.68 1.99
CA ARG A 116 -2.31 -19.58 1.46
C ARG A 116 -0.90 -19.09 1.78
N SER A 117 -0.64 -17.79 1.66
CA SER A 117 0.67 -17.20 2.01
C SER A 117 1.01 -17.44 3.49
N PHE A 118 0.06 -17.20 4.39
CA PHE A 118 0.24 -17.47 5.82
C PHE A 118 0.48 -18.95 6.10
N ALA A 119 -0.32 -19.84 5.51
CA ALA A 119 -0.18 -21.28 5.70
C ALA A 119 1.18 -21.81 5.16
N THR A 120 1.60 -21.33 3.99
CA THR A 120 2.89 -21.68 3.39
C THR A 120 4.04 -21.22 4.26
N ARG A 121 4.01 -19.97 4.77
CA ARG A 121 5.01 -19.44 5.69
C ARG A 121 5.18 -20.33 6.92
N ILE A 122 4.07 -20.70 7.56
CA ILE A 122 4.08 -21.57 8.75
C ILE A 122 4.70 -22.92 8.41
N ALA A 123 4.23 -23.56 7.33
CA ALA A 123 4.73 -24.86 6.92
C ALA A 123 6.22 -24.86 6.58
N LEU A 124 6.73 -23.81 5.94
CA LEU A 124 8.17 -23.66 5.64
C LEU A 124 9.01 -23.50 6.89
N ARG A 125 8.54 -22.74 7.88
CA ARG A 125 9.28 -22.56 9.16
C ARG A 125 9.29 -23.81 10.03
N GLU A 126 8.22 -24.59 10.01
CA GLU A 126 8.12 -25.82 10.80
C GLU A 126 8.86 -27.01 10.15
N ASN A 127 8.79 -27.15 8.85
CA ASN A 127 9.23 -28.38 8.16
C ASN A 127 10.51 -28.15 7.30
N GLY A 128 10.88 -26.89 7.06
CA GLY A 128 11.91 -26.54 6.07
C GLY A 128 11.41 -26.80 4.65
N GLY A 129 12.22 -26.45 3.66
CA GLY A 129 11.90 -26.68 2.26
C GLY A 129 11.80 -25.37 1.46
N ALA A 130 11.30 -25.46 0.24
CA ALA A 130 11.01 -24.32 -0.63
C ALA A 130 9.55 -24.34 -1.04
N ASP A 131 8.91 -23.18 -1.11
CA ASP A 131 7.59 -23.05 -1.70
C ASP A 131 7.68 -23.22 -3.23
N GLY A 132 7.03 -24.28 -3.73
CA GLY A 132 6.94 -24.56 -5.18
C GLY A 132 5.95 -23.64 -5.90
N ASP A 133 5.01 -23.00 -5.18
CA ASP A 133 3.84 -22.35 -5.76
C ASP A 133 3.92 -20.82 -5.78
N GLY A 134 4.95 -20.21 -5.17
CA GLY A 134 5.20 -18.76 -5.13
C GLY A 134 4.32 -17.98 -4.16
N PHE A 135 3.68 -18.66 -3.19
CA PHE A 135 2.87 -18.00 -2.17
C PHE A 135 3.68 -17.46 -1.00
N TYR A 136 4.84 -18.02 -0.70
CA TYR A 136 5.74 -17.46 0.29
C TYR A 136 7.21 -17.82 0.01
N GLU A 137 8.05 -16.80 -0.09
CA GLU A 137 9.50 -16.88 -0.12
C GLU A 137 10.05 -15.53 0.35
N GLU A 138 10.85 -15.51 1.41
CA GLU A 138 11.41 -14.26 1.93
C GLU A 138 12.24 -13.56 0.85
N PHE A 139 11.80 -12.36 0.46
CA PHE A 139 12.49 -11.54 -0.51
C PHE A 139 13.76 -10.95 0.11
N VAL A 140 14.89 -11.15 -0.57
CA VAL A 140 16.17 -10.56 -0.22
C VAL A 140 16.55 -9.54 -1.29
N PRO A 141 16.55 -8.23 -0.97
CA PRO A 141 16.93 -7.20 -1.93
C PRO A 141 18.44 -7.24 -2.23
N ASP A 142 18.83 -6.64 -3.36
CA ASP A 142 20.25 -6.44 -3.70
C ASP A 142 20.87 -5.36 -2.78
N ASP A 143 22.18 -5.51 -2.44
CA ASP A 143 22.92 -4.51 -1.67
C ASP A 143 22.85 -3.10 -2.31
N PRO A 144 22.75 -2.02 -1.51
CA PRO A 144 22.85 -1.94 -0.05
C PRO A 144 21.50 -2.01 0.68
N TYR A 145 20.42 -2.41 0.01
CA TYR A 145 19.08 -2.42 0.58
C TYR A 145 18.87 -3.60 1.53
N ALA A 146 18.04 -3.40 2.55
CA ALA A 146 17.65 -4.45 3.49
C ALA A 146 16.23 -4.23 4.00
N ILE A 147 15.49 -5.30 4.25
CA ILE A 147 14.19 -5.27 4.90
C ILE A 147 14.39 -5.45 6.40
N HIS A 148 13.94 -4.47 7.20
CA HIS A 148 14.21 -4.42 8.64
C HIS A 148 12.98 -4.68 9.52
N LYS A 149 11.77 -4.66 8.96
CA LYS A 149 10.53 -4.69 9.75
C LYS A 149 9.65 -5.93 9.51
N ARG A 150 10.23 -7.02 8.97
CA ARG A 150 9.46 -8.22 8.65
C ARG A 150 8.76 -8.78 9.89
N ASP A 151 9.50 -8.99 10.97
CA ASP A 151 8.95 -9.55 12.22
C ASP A 151 7.82 -8.66 12.78
N TRP A 152 7.99 -7.35 12.76
CA TRP A 152 6.95 -6.40 13.17
C TRP A 152 5.66 -6.53 12.34
N ILE A 153 5.79 -6.67 11.02
CA ILE A 153 4.64 -6.86 10.12
C ILE A 153 3.92 -8.18 10.44
N GLU A 154 4.69 -9.24 10.69
CA GLU A 154 4.14 -10.57 10.99
C GLU A 154 3.43 -10.60 12.35
N GLU A 155 3.99 -10.00 13.37
CA GLU A 155 3.37 -9.83 14.70
C GLU A 155 2.06 -9.04 14.61
N GLY A 156 2.00 -8.05 13.71
CA GLY A 156 0.82 -7.26 13.42
C GLY A 156 -0.21 -7.95 12.50
N GLY A 157 -0.10 -9.26 12.26
CA GLY A 157 -1.04 -10.01 11.43
C GLY A 157 -0.86 -9.76 9.92
N GLY A 158 0.37 -9.50 9.48
CA GLY A 158 0.69 -9.26 8.08
C GLY A 158 1.75 -10.21 7.52
N VAL A 159 1.93 -10.14 6.20
CA VAL A 159 3.06 -10.63 5.44
C VAL A 159 3.46 -9.50 4.50
N LEU A 160 4.75 -9.25 4.33
CA LEU A 160 5.19 -8.34 3.28
C LEU A 160 4.76 -8.90 1.92
N ALA A 161 4.15 -8.07 1.08
CA ALA A 161 3.66 -8.53 -0.22
C ALA A 161 4.79 -9.10 -1.10
N VAL A 162 6.00 -8.56 -0.97
CA VAL A 162 7.20 -9.06 -1.67
C VAL A 162 7.63 -10.47 -1.23
N ASP A 163 7.21 -10.92 -0.04
CA ASP A 163 7.44 -12.29 0.42
C ASP A 163 6.38 -13.27 -0.13
N SER A 164 5.42 -12.77 -0.90
CA SER A 164 4.48 -13.53 -1.70
C SER A 164 4.61 -13.11 -3.18
N PRO A 165 5.66 -13.54 -3.89
CA PRO A 165 5.96 -13.06 -5.24
C PRO A 165 4.77 -13.16 -6.19
N ARG A 166 3.97 -14.20 -6.05
CA ARG A 166 2.74 -14.40 -6.81
C ARG A 166 1.72 -13.30 -6.54
N LEU A 167 1.36 -13.09 -5.27
CA LEU A 167 0.33 -12.11 -4.90
C LEU A 167 0.79 -10.67 -5.16
N PHE A 168 2.09 -10.39 -5.01
CA PHE A 168 2.65 -9.09 -5.36
C PHE A 168 2.47 -8.77 -6.85
N ASN A 169 2.80 -9.71 -7.74
CA ASN A 169 2.61 -9.52 -9.18
C ASN A 169 1.13 -9.49 -9.57
N ASP A 170 0.27 -10.31 -8.94
CA ASP A 170 -1.19 -10.26 -9.14
C ASP A 170 -1.76 -8.90 -8.74
N MET A 171 -1.34 -8.35 -7.60
CA MET A 171 -1.75 -7.04 -7.12
C MET A 171 -1.38 -5.93 -8.12
N LEU A 172 -0.14 -5.91 -8.60
CA LEU A 172 0.27 -4.90 -9.59
C LEU A 172 -0.50 -5.06 -10.91
N GLY A 173 -0.77 -6.30 -11.34
CA GLY A 173 -1.60 -6.56 -12.51
C GLY A 173 -3.04 -6.06 -12.34
N ALA A 174 -3.65 -6.31 -11.19
CA ALA A 174 -4.99 -5.81 -10.87
C ALA A 174 -5.05 -4.27 -10.78
N PHE A 175 -4.02 -3.65 -10.23
CA PHE A 175 -3.92 -2.18 -10.22
C PHE A 175 -3.74 -1.59 -11.61
N ASP A 176 -3.02 -2.27 -12.50
CA ASP A 176 -2.88 -1.88 -13.92
C ASP A 176 -4.23 -1.97 -14.64
N GLU A 177 -4.98 -3.06 -14.44
CA GLU A 177 -6.33 -3.24 -14.99
C GLU A 177 -7.32 -2.18 -14.49
N ALA A 178 -7.19 -1.74 -13.23
CA ALA A 178 -7.98 -0.66 -12.66
C ALA A 178 -7.50 0.76 -13.08
N GLY A 179 -6.43 0.88 -13.87
CA GLY A 179 -5.89 2.17 -14.31
C GLY A 179 -5.17 2.97 -13.23
N LEU A 180 -4.93 2.38 -12.05
CA LEU A 180 -4.30 3.07 -10.92
C LEU A 180 -2.90 3.63 -11.19
N PRO A 181 -2.00 3.00 -11.97
CA PRO A 181 -0.66 3.54 -12.20
C PRO A 181 -0.69 4.96 -12.76
N ALA A 182 -1.56 5.25 -13.73
CA ALA A 182 -1.70 6.58 -14.32
C ALA A 182 -2.26 7.61 -13.32
N VAL A 183 -3.22 7.20 -12.49
CA VAL A 183 -3.80 8.04 -11.43
C VAL A 183 -2.74 8.38 -10.38
N ILE A 184 -1.98 7.38 -9.93
CA ILE A 184 -0.94 7.56 -8.91
C ILE A 184 0.19 8.44 -9.46
N GLU A 185 0.65 8.21 -10.71
CA GLU A 185 1.66 9.05 -11.35
C GLU A 185 1.20 10.51 -11.46
N GLY A 186 -0.05 10.75 -11.88
CA GLY A 186 -0.61 12.08 -11.95
C GLY A 186 -0.75 12.75 -10.58
N TYR A 187 -1.14 11.98 -9.55
CA TYR A 187 -1.21 12.47 -8.17
C TYR A 187 0.17 12.84 -7.61
N LEU A 188 1.17 11.99 -7.80
CA LEU A 188 2.54 12.22 -7.33
C LEU A 188 3.31 13.24 -8.20
N GLY A 189 2.88 13.43 -9.44
CA GLY A 189 3.56 14.26 -10.43
C GLY A 189 4.82 13.64 -11.03
N GLU A 190 5.05 12.38 -10.76
CA GLU A 190 6.18 11.60 -11.26
C GLU A 190 5.89 10.10 -11.18
N ALA A 191 6.65 9.30 -11.95
CA ALA A 191 6.48 7.85 -11.96
C ALA A 191 6.61 7.25 -10.54
N PRO A 192 5.63 6.45 -10.11
CA PRO A 192 5.59 5.89 -8.76
C PRO A 192 6.58 4.75 -8.57
N LEU A 193 7.03 4.58 -7.34
CA LEU A 193 7.70 3.38 -6.86
C LEU A 193 6.92 2.79 -5.69
N VAL A 194 6.80 1.46 -5.66
CA VAL A 194 6.23 0.75 -4.50
C VAL A 194 7.34 0.49 -3.47
N SER A 195 7.01 0.60 -2.20
CA SER A 195 7.92 0.18 -1.14
C SER A 195 7.69 -1.28 -0.75
N ALA A 196 8.74 -2.09 -0.77
CA ALA A 196 8.68 -3.45 -0.23
C ALA A 196 8.31 -3.48 1.26
N ASP A 197 8.85 -2.53 2.03
CA ASP A 197 8.65 -2.45 3.48
C ASP A 197 7.25 -1.96 3.88
N LYS A 198 6.54 -1.32 2.95
CA LYS A 198 5.24 -0.69 3.18
C LYS A 198 4.17 -1.22 2.22
N CYS A 199 4.37 -2.42 1.68
CA CYS A 199 3.35 -3.16 0.94
C CYS A 199 3.06 -4.45 1.69
N THR A 200 1.86 -4.58 2.27
CA THR A 200 1.51 -5.65 3.18
C THR A 200 0.20 -6.33 2.82
N LEU A 201 0.22 -7.64 2.96
CA LEU A 201 -0.95 -8.51 2.92
C LEU A 201 -1.43 -8.70 4.36
N ARG A 202 -2.61 -8.20 4.70
CA ARG A 202 -3.11 -8.14 6.07
C ARG A 202 -4.23 -9.11 6.34
N LYS A 203 -4.14 -9.76 7.51
CA LYS A 203 -5.24 -10.46 8.16
C LYS A 203 -5.39 -9.92 9.57
N ALA A 204 -6.35 -9.02 9.79
CA ALA A 204 -6.63 -8.47 11.11
C ALA A 204 -7.74 -9.26 11.79
N THR A 205 -7.44 -9.80 12.97
CA THR A 205 -8.41 -10.52 13.81
C THR A 205 -9.15 -9.55 14.73
N PRO A 206 -10.35 -9.90 15.27
CA PRO A 206 -11.14 -9.00 16.11
C PRO A 206 -10.46 -8.55 17.42
N ASP A 207 -9.44 -9.27 17.86
CA ASP A 207 -8.65 -8.98 19.06
C ASP A 207 -7.45 -8.04 18.79
N VAL A 208 -7.26 -7.60 17.54
CA VAL A 208 -6.19 -6.65 17.21
C VAL A 208 -6.48 -5.31 17.88
N THR A 209 -5.46 -4.74 18.49
CA THR A 209 -5.54 -3.40 19.06
C THR A 209 -5.05 -2.37 18.06
N GLY A 210 -5.91 -1.44 17.67
CA GLY A 210 -5.53 -0.29 16.84
C GLY A 210 -4.68 0.71 17.64
N ALA A 211 -3.92 1.50 16.90
CA ALA A 211 -3.22 2.67 17.42
C ALA A 211 -3.35 3.80 16.41
N TRP A 212 -3.90 4.94 16.83
CA TRP A 212 -3.99 6.11 15.97
C TRP A 212 -2.61 6.57 15.53
N HIS A 213 -2.45 6.82 14.26
CA HIS A 213 -1.19 7.27 13.68
C HIS A 213 -1.38 8.00 12.35
N GLN A 214 -0.36 8.75 11.99
CA GLN A 214 -0.13 9.32 10.67
C GLN A 214 1.17 8.69 10.15
N ASP A 215 1.11 7.95 9.05
CA ASP A 215 2.26 7.16 8.56
C ASP A 215 3.50 8.00 8.27
N GLY A 216 3.31 9.24 7.82
CA GLY A 216 4.41 10.17 7.57
C GLY A 216 5.29 10.46 8.78
N ALA A 217 4.78 10.25 10.00
CA ALA A 217 5.54 10.46 11.23
C ALA A 217 6.83 9.62 11.32
N PHE A 218 6.88 8.50 10.58
CA PHE A 218 8.04 7.61 10.51
C PHE A 218 8.58 7.39 9.10
N MET A 219 8.13 8.17 8.11
CA MET A 219 8.57 8.08 6.71
C MET A 219 9.53 9.22 6.32
N GLY A 220 9.55 10.32 7.08
CA GLY A 220 10.30 11.52 6.75
C GLY A 220 9.59 12.45 5.76
N ASP A 221 10.34 13.28 5.03
CA ASP A 221 9.78 14.19 4.02
C ASP A 221 9.50 13.43 2.71
N VAL A 222 8.33 12.86 2.61
CA VAL A 222 7.89 12.04 1.48
C VAL A 222 6.84 12.76 0.63
N ARG A 223 6.62 12.21 -0.57
CA ARG A 223 5.41 12.38 -1.35
C ARG A 223 4.88 10.99 -1.64
N ALA A 224 3.80 10.64 -0.99
CA ALA A 224 3.33 9.29 -0.96
C ALA A 224 1.81 9.18 -1.12
N LEU A 225 1.36 8.04 -1.54
CA LEU A 225 -0.05 7.65 -1.61
C LEU A 225 -0.17 6.21 -1.14
N ASN A 226 -1.08 5.97 -0.21
CA ASN A 226 -1.52 4.62 0.13
C ASN A 226 -2.73 4.25 -0.72
N VAL A 227 -2.72 3.04 -1.26
CA VAL A 227 -3.88 2.33 -1.77
C VAL A 227 -4.18 1.21 -0.79
N TRP A 228 -5.15 1.44 0.10
CA TRP A 228 -5.65 0.42 1.01
C TRP A 228 -6.88 -0.23 0.37
N LEU A 229 -6.75 -1.51 -0.03
CA LEU A 229 -7.77 -2.27 -0.73
C LEU A 229 -8.42 -3.28 0.23
N SER A 230 -9.73 -3.19 0.40
CA SER A 230 -10.50 -4.16 1.17
C SER A 230 -10.74 -5.42 0.37
N LEU A 231 -10.44 -6.57 0.96
CA LEU A 231 -10.63 -7.89 0.33
C LEU A 231 -11.74 -8.70 1.00
N SER A 232 -12.38 -8.13 2.00
CA SER A 232 -13.51 -8.73 2.72
C SER A 232 -14.40 -7.63 3.28
N ARG A 233 -15.68 -7.93 3.51
CA ARG A 233 -16.54 -6.99 4.23
C ARG A 233 -15.98 -6.71 5.62
N CYS A 234 -15.85 -5.43 5.98
CA CYS A 234 -15.30 -4.99 7.25
C CYS A 234 -15.88 -3.64 7.71
N GLY A 235 -15.62 -3.29 8.96
CA GLY A 235 -16.19 -2.10 9.62
C GLY A 235 -17.36 -2.42 10.54
N ASP A 236 -18.05 -3.51 10.31
CA ASP A 236 -19.17 -4.01 11.14
C ASP A 236 -18.93 -5.43 11.67
N GLU A 237 -18.77 -6.43 10.78
CA GLU A 237 -18.59 -7.85 11.15
C GLU A 237 -17.11 -8.24 11.32
N ALA A 238 -16.21 -7.44 10.83
CA ALA A 238 -14.75 -7.63 10.91
C ALA A 238 -14.08 -6.28 11.20
N PRO A 239 -12.84 -6.27 11.74
CA PRO A 239 -12.11 -5.04 12.00
C PRO A 239 -12.05 -4.14 10.77
N GLY A 240 -12.48 -2.88 10.92
CA GLY A 240 -12.43 -1.86 9.88
C GLY A 240 -11.24 -0.93 10.03
N MET A 241 -11.44 0.29 9.55
CA MET A 241 -10.57 1.43 9.83
C MET A 241 -11.38 2.52 10.51
N ASP A 242 -10.88 3.03 11.64
CA ASP A 242 -11.36 4.27 12.22
C ASP A 242 -10.59 5.42 11.57
N LEU A 243 -11.31 6.40 11.09
CA LEU A 243 -10.80 7.47 10.25
C LEU A 243 -11.14 8.84 10.83
N VAL A 244 -10.24 9.79 10.65
CA VAL A 244 -10.50 11.21 10.82
C VAL A 244 -10.57 11.83 9.43
N PRO A 245 -11.77 11.92 8.80
CA PRO A 245 -11.94 12.36 7.41
C PRO A 245 -11.88 13.89 7.27
N THR A 246 -10.81 14.46 7.77
CA THR A 246 -10.48 15.89 7.74
C THR A 246 -9.04 16.06 7.31
N ARG A 247 -8.77 17.06 6.46
CA ARG A 247 -7.40 17.38 6.09
C ARG A 247 -6.61 17.88 7.28
N LEU A 248 -5.48 17.23 7.52
CA LEU A 248 -4.48 17.64 8.47
C LEU A 248 -3.21 18.01 7.70
N ASP A 249 -2.80 19.28 7.74
CA ASP A 249 -1.59 19.74 7.02
C ASP A 249 -0.32 19.47 7.78
N GLU A 250 -0.42 19.26 9.09
CA GLU A 250 0.68 18.96 10.01
C GLU A 250 0.42 17.63 10.74
N PHE A 251 1.47 17.07 11.32
CA PHE A 251 1.31 15.96 12.25
C PHE A 251 0.71 16.46 13.54
N VAL A 252 -0.33 15.77 14.02
CA VAL A 252 -0.91 16.06 15.33
C VAL A 252 0.04 15.60 16.45
N PRO A 253 -0.13 16.09 17.69
CA PRO A 253 0.71 15.68 18.82
C PRO A 253 0.74 14.16 19.00
N MET A 254 1.94 13.61 19.05
CA MET A 254 2.21 12.16 19.22
C MET A 254 2.92 11.92 20.55
N GLY A 255 2.96 10.66 21.02
CA GLY A 255 3.65 10.28 22.25
C GLY A 255 3.09 10.94 23.50
N THR A 256 1.81 11.33 23.46
CA THR A 256 1.14 12.01 24.58
C THR A 256 0.63 11.00 25.62
N GLU A 257 0.02 11.49 26.72
CA GLU A 257 -0.54 10.62 27.77
C GLU A 257 -1.54 9.61 27.19
N GLY A 258 -1.42 8.35 27.58
CA GLY A 258 -2.24 7.24 27.08
C GLY A 258 -1.66 6.49 25.88
N THR A 259 -0.53 6.96 25.31
CA THR A 259 0.16 6.25 24.23
C THR A 259 1.27 5.35 24.76
N TRP A 260 1.59 4.29 24.00
CA TRP A 260 2.68 3.35 24.34
C TRP A 260 3.83 3.38 23.31
N LEU A 261 3.64 4.10 22.19
CA LEU A 261 4.67 4.38 21.21
C LEU A 261 4.84 5.89 21.02
N GLU A 262 6.05 6.35 20.73
CA GLU A 262 6.36 7.75 20.47
C GLU A 262 5.64 8.34 19.24
N THR A 263 5.32 7.50 18.27
CA THR A 263 4.61 7.89 17.04
C THR A 263 3.11 7.67 17.09
N GLN A 264 2.60 7.19 18.21
CA GLN A 264 1.17 6.99 18.41
C GLN A 264 0.49 8.28 18.82
N VAL A 265 -0.71 8.51 18.31
CA VAL A 265 -1.63 9.57 18.68
C VAL A 265 -2.62 9.02 19.71
N SER A 266 -2.95 9.79 20.76
CA SER A 266 -3.95 9.38 21.74
C SER A 266 -5.37 9.58 21.21
N ASP A 267 -6.34 8.85 21.79
CA ASP A 267 -7.76 8.98 21.43
C ASP A 267 -8.26 10.42 21.57
N ALA A 268 -7.88 11.10 22.66
CA ALA A 268 -8.28 12.49 22.89
C ALA A 268 -7.77 13.46 21.81
N VAL A 269 -6.54 13.24 21.31
CA VAL A 269 -5.99 14.05 20.21
C VAL A 269 -6.69 13.71 18.89
N ALA A 270 -7.03 12.43 18.67
CA ALA A 270 -7.77 12.03 17.48
C ALA A 270 -9.20 12.59 17.47
N GLU A 271 -9.89 12.59 18.62
CA GLU A 271 -11.21 13.21 18.79
C GLU A 271 -11.18 14.73 18.54
N ASP A 272 -10.18 15.42 19.07
CA ASP A 272 -10.00 16.86 18.82
C ASP A 272 -9.73 17.15 17.34
N ALA A 273 -8.87 16.37 16.71
CA ALA A 273 -8.56 16.49 15.28
C ALA A 273 -9.77 16.21 14.37
N ALA A 274 -10.66 15.30 14.78
CA ALA A 274 -11.87 14.96 14.05
C ALA A 274 -12.91 16.09 14.07
N GLY A 275 -12.91 16.95 15.06
CA GLY A 275 -13.78 18.11 15.20
C GLY A 275 -15.28 17.77 15.04
N GLU A 276 -16.01 18.61 14.29
CA GLU A 276 -17.46 18.44 14.07
C GLU A 276 -17.82 17.23 13.21
N ILE A 277 -16.92 16.78 12.34
CA ILE A 277 -17.16 15.61 11.47
C ILE A 277 -17.18 14.33 12.29
N GLY A 278 -16.33 14.28 13.32
CA GLY A 278 -16.15 13.13 14.20
C GLY A 278 -15.32 12.01 13.59
N ILE A 279 -14.97 11.05 14.42
CA ILE A 279 -14.33 9.79 13.98
C ILE A 279 -15.40 8.92 13.32
N VAL A 280 -15.06 8.31 12.19
CA VAL A 280 -15.96 7.42 11.45
C VAL A 280 -15.32 6.06 11.23
N ARG A 281 -16.16 5.02 11.16
CA ARG A 281 -15.77 3.67 10.73
C ARG A 281 -16.63 3.30 9.51
N PRO A 282 -16.17 3.56 8.30
CA PRO A 282 -16.90 3.15 7.11
C PRO A 282 -17.02 1.63 7.03
N ILE A 283 -18.14 1.17 6.46
CA ILE A 283 -18.25 -0.21 6.01
C ILE A 283 -17.60 -0.28 4.64
N PHE A 284 -16.66 -1.20 4.50
CA PHE A 284 -16.04 -1.55 3.22
C PHE A 284 -16.56 -2.90 2.76
N ASN A 285 -16.89 -3.02 1.49
CA ASN A 285 -17.13 -4.29 0.83
C ASN A 285 -15.82 -4.83 0.22
N PRO A 286 -15.76 -6.11 -0.20
CA PRO A 286 -14.67 -6.59 -1.02
C PRO A 286 -14.53 -5.69 -2.26
N GLY A 287 -13.31 -5.32 -2.63
CA GLY A 287 -13.05 -4.46 -3.77
C GLY A 287 -13.11 -2.95 -3.53
N ASP A 288 -13.64 -2.47 -2.40
CA ASP A 288 -13.57 -1.06 -2.02
C ASP A 288 -12.14 -0.66 -1.69
N ALA A 289 -11.72 0.54 -2.10
CA ALA A 289 -10.39 1.06 -1.77
C ALA A 289 -10.45 2.43 -1.10
N LEU A 290 -9.58 2.64 -0.12
CA LEU A 290 -9.32 3.95 0.49
C LEU A 290 -7.95 4.44 0.05
N LEU A 291 -7.92 5.61 -0.61
CA LEU A 291 -6.70 6.26 -1.05
C LEU A 291 -6.42 7.46 -0.13
N PHE A 292 -5.20 7.55 0.41
CA PHE A 292 -4.83 8.63 1.33
C PHE A 292 -3.31 8.89 1.33
N ASP A 293 -2.92 10.06 1.80
CA ASP A 293 -1.51 10.44 1.92
C ASP A 293 -0.93 10.14 3.31
N ASP A 294 0.33 10.45 3.48
CA ASP A 294 1.12 10.20 4.69
C ASP A 294 0.65 10.98 5.94
N LYS A 295 -0.21 11.99 5.78
CA LYS A 295 -0.75 12.79 6.88
C LYS A 295 -2.15 12.37 7.35
N PHE A 296 -2.74 11.37 6.72
CA PHE A 296 -4.06 10.91 7.09
C PHE A 296 -4.07 10.20 8.45
N LEU A 297 -4.87 10.69 9.39
CA LEU A 297 -4.99 10.14 10.74
C LEU A 297 -5.99 8.99 10.77
N HIS A 298 -5.53 7.79 11.10
CA HIS A 298 -6.34 6.58 11.10
C HIS A 298 -5.81 5.54 12.08
N GLN A 299 -6.61 4.52 12.33
CA GLN A 299 -6.21 3.29 13.04
C GLN A 299 -7.01 2.08 12.55
N THR A 300 -6.59 0.87 12.92
CA THR A 300 -7.46 -0.30 12.83
C THR A 300 -8.55 -0.17 13.88
N GLY A 301 -9.81 -0.14 13.44
CA GLY A 301 -10.98 -0.13 14.28
C GLY A 301 -11.52 -1.54 14.49
N SER A 302 -11.39 -2.09 15.69
CA SER A 302 -11.84 -3.45 16.05
C SER A 302 -12.77 -3.44 17.25
N ASP A 303 -13.53 -4.53 17.39
CA ASP A 303 -14.32 -4.86 18.56
C ASP A 303 -14.23 -6.37 18.76
N PRO A 304 -13.93 -6.86 20.00
CA PRO A 304 -13.82 -8.30 20.29
C PRO A 304 -15.09 -9.11 19.98
N SER A 305 -16.25 -8.46 19.84
CA SER A 305 -17.51 -9.12 19.46
C SER A 305 -17.64 -9.38 17.96
N MET A 306 -16.77 -8.84 17.12
CA MET A 306 -16.78 -9.06 15.68
C MET A 306 -16.49 -10.53 15.37
N PRO A 307 -17.30 -11.19 14.51
CA PRO A 307 -17.19 -12.65 14.32
C PRO A 307 -16.13 -13.06 13.27
N LYS A 308 -15.59 -12.13 12.50
CA LYS A 308 -14.75 -12.44 11.33
C LYS A 308 -13.43 -11.69 11.34
N PRO A 309 -12.36 -12.26 10.75
CA PRO A 309 -11.17 -11.48 10.42
C PRO A 309 -11.42 -10.59 9.19
N ARG A 310 -10.63 -9.52 9.06
CA ARG A 310 -10.54 -8.69 7.86
C ARG A 310 -9.34 -9.09 7.05
N TYR A 311 -9.50 -9.07 5.70
CA TYR A 311 -8.40 -9.16 4.75
C TYR A 311 -8.28 -7.84 3.99
N ALA A 312 -7.04 -7.38 3.80
CA ALA A 312 -6.76 -6.16 3.06
C ALA A 312 -5.35 -6.19 2.46
N ILE A 313 -5.14 -5.45 1.39
CA ILE A 313 -3.82 -5.08 0.90
C ILE A 313 -3.58 -3.62 1.27
N GLU A 314 -2.44 -3.34 1.87
CA GLU A 314 -1.93 -2.00 2.11
C GLU A 314 -0.73 -1.80 1.21
N SER A 315 -0.75 -0.78 0.34
CA SER A 315 0.34 -0.55 -0.61
C SER A 315 0.69 0.93 -0.71
N TRP A 316 1.93 1.26 -0.31
CA TRP A 316 2.46 2.60 -0.35
C TRP A 316 3.26 2.84 -1.62
N PHE A 317 2.83 3.86 -2.36
CA PHE A 317 3.51 4.39 -3.52
C PHE A 317 4.19 5.71 -3.16
N PHE A 318 5.41 5.89 -3.65
CA PHE A 318 6.21 7.07 -3.40
C PHE A 318 6.67 7.69 -4.72
N GLY A 319 6.74 9.02 -4.76
CA GLY A 319 7.47 9.71 -5.80
C GLY A 319 8.96 9.35 -5.70
N ARG A 320 9.59 9.05 -6.84
CA ARG A 320 11.01 8.64 -6.87
C ARG A 320 11.97 9.72 -6.36
N SER A 321 11.59 10.99 -6.44
CA SER A 321 12.39 12.14 -5.95
C SER A 321 12.35 12.30 -4.43
N ALA A 322 11.42 11.60 -3.76
CA ALA A 322 11.20 11.63 -2.32
C ALA A 322 11.00 10.22 -1.74
N PHE A 323 11.62 9.22 -2.38
CA PHE A 323 11.56 7.85 -1.89
C PHE A 323 12.40 7.72 -0.60
N PRO A 324 11.87 7.15 0.49
CA PRO A 324 12.60 7.02 1.76
C PRO A 324 13.85 6.16 1.61
N GLU A 325 15.00 6.67 2.09
CA GLU A 325 16.28 5.97 2.00
C GLU A 325 16.32 4.62 2.72
N ILE A 326 15.48 4.46 3.75
CA ILE A 326 15.41 3.25 4.57
C ILE A 326 14.53 2.16 3.96
N TYR A 327 13.83 2.43 2.87
CA TYR A 327 12.92 1.48 2.24
C TYR A 327 13.49 0.89 0.95
N VAL A 328 13.01 -0.28 0.60
CA VAL A 328 13.41 -1.00 -0.61
C VAL A 328 12.48 -0.63 -1.76
N PRO A 329 12.99 0.03 -2.82
CA PRO A 329 12.18 0.47 -3.95
C PRO A 329 11.92 -0.66 -4.94
N LEU A 330 10.68 -0.69 -5.47
CA LEU A 330 10.31 -1.52 -6.61
C LEU A 330 9.61 -0.64 -7.66
N ALA A 331 9.90 -0.87 -8.95
CA ALA A 331 9.09 -0.29 -10.02
C ALA A 331 7.67 -0.89 -10.00
N ALA A 332 6.69 -0.01 -10.07
CA ALA A 332 5.27 -0.39 -10.16
C ALA A 332 4.93 -0.97 -11.53
#